data_97920301f11a3c898e082371d4c3a093
#
_entry.id   97920301f11a3c898e082371d4c3a093
#
_cell.length_a   1.000
_cell.length_b   1.000
_cell.length_c   1.000
_cell.angle_alpha   90.00
_cell.angle_beta   90.00
_cell.angle_gamma   90.00
#
_symmetry.space_group_name_H-M   'P 1'
#
loop_
_entity.id
_entity.type
_entity.pdbx_description
1 polymer ?
#
loop_
_entity_poly.entity_id
_entity_poly.type
_entity_poly.pdbx_seq_one_letter_code
_entity_poly.pdbx_strand_id
1 'polypeptide(L)'
;MEKFSDLEEALILRALSMLEVEENIEEAEENSLTLSLWVEDLDGEDTLMRQIIIVKDSPTDYSVYDMDDEETQEVDLVFEGGFANMIQYLSSINNVLLGVYASHFEQATFEMLNKIRKGEVVSPKESEDGGGMRA
;
A
#
# COMPACT_ATOMS: atom_id res chain seq x y z
N MET A 1 18.91 -1.79 22.42
CA MET A 1 18.13 -1.70 21.18
C MET A 1 17.30 -0.45 21.19
N GLU A 2 17.42 0.37 20.16
CA GLU A 2 16.71 1.63 20.11
C GLU A 2 15.28 1.42 19.65
N LYS A 3 14.32 1.97 20.41
CA LYS A 3 12.92 1.86 20.01
C LYS A 3 12.49 3.11 19.30
N PHE A 4 11.48 2.99 18.48
CA PHE A 4 10.85 4.17 17.90
C PHE A 4 10.05 4.87 18.99
N SER A 5 10.14 6.19 19.04
CA SER A 5 9.28 6.96 19.94
C SER A 5 7.88 7.02 19.32
N ASP A 6 6.88 7.37 20.10
CA ASP A 6 5.50 7.48 19.61
C ASP A 6 5.41 8.53 18.50
N LEU A 7 6.16 9.61 18.60
CA LEU A 7 6.16 10.65 17.58
C LEU A 7 6.81 10.16 16.29
N GLU A 8 7.95 9.44 16.39
CA GLU A 8 8.60 8.88 15.21
C GLU A 8 7.65 7.93 14.48
N GLU A 9 7.01 7.05 15.23
CA GLU A 9 6.07 6.10 14.65
C GLU A 9 4.89 6.81 13.98
N ALA A 10 4.33 7.82 14.64
CA ALA A 10 3.23 8.59 14.08
C ALA A 10 3.60 9.28 12.76
N LEU A 11 4.80 9.84 12.69
CA LEU A 11 5.26 10.53 11.49
C LEU A 11 5.52 9.54 10.34
N ILE A 12 6.07 8.36 10.67
CA ILE A 12 6.29 7.30 9.69
C ILE A 12 4.95 6.84 9.11
N LEU A 13 3.96 6.59 9.97
CA LEU A 13 2.64 6.15 9.52
C LEU A 13 1.96 7.18 8.65
N ARG A 14 2.17 8.44 8.95
CA ARG A 14 1.62 9.51 8.13
C ARG A 14 2.32 9.60 6.79
N ALA A 15 3.64 9.46 6.78
CA ALA A 15 4.42 9.50 5.53
C ALA A 15 4.07 8.35 4.60
N LEU A 16 3.78 7.18 5.16
CA LEU A 16 3.40 6.00 4.40
C LEU A 16 1.92 5.68 4.57
N SER A 17 1.06 6.67 4.39
CA SER A 17 -0.37 6.51 4.64
C SER A 17 -1.07 5.49 3.75
N MET A 18 -0.45 5.09 2.64
CA MET A 18 -0.99 4.03 1.79
C MET A 18 -0.77 2.64 2.37
N LEU A 19 0.11 2.49 3.36
CA LEU A 19 0.42 1.21 3.95
C LEU A 19 -0.09 1.14 5.39
N GLU A 20 -0.24 -0.06 5.90
CA GLU A 20 -0.67 -0.28 7.28
C GLU A 20 0.40 -1.06 8.03
N VAL A 21 0.47 -0.88 9.34
CA VAL A 21 1.42 -1.61 10.17
C VAL A 21 1.06 -3.09 10.15
N GLU A 22 2.07 -3.92 9.87
CA GLU A 22 1.90 -5.35 9.88
C GLU A 22 2.04 -5.86 11.31
N GLU A 23 0.97 -6.34 11.90
CA GLU A 23 0.96 -6.76 13.31
C GLU A 23 1.24 -8.24 13.54
N ASN A 24 1.19 -9.04 12.49
CA ASN A 24 1.35 -10.48 12.63
C ASN A 24 2.76 -11.00 12.38
N ILE A 25 3.76 -10.26 12.82
CA ILE A 25 5.15 -10.66 12.64
C ILE A 25 5.63 -11.31 13.92
N GLU A 26 5.93 -12.59 13.85
CA GLU A 26 6.35 -13.35 15.03
C GLU A 26 7.67 -12.91 15.62
N GLU A 27 8.58 -12.45 14.82
CA GLU A 27 9.90 -12.03 15.28
C GLU A 27 10.14 -10.52 15.13
N ALA A 28 9.13 -9.72 15.36
CA ALA A 28 9.27 -8.27 15.26
C ALA A 28 10.20 -7.74 16.34
N GLU A 29 11.22 -7.01 15.95
CA GLU A 29 12.14 -6.39 16.87
C GLU A 29 11.62 -5.02 17.27
N GLU A 30 11.92 -4.59 18.50
CA GLU A 30 11.43 -3.30 18.99
C GLU A 30 11.96 -2.11 18.21
N ASN A 31 13.08 -2.25 17.54
CA ASN A 31 13.67 -1.19 16.73
C ASN A 31 13.27 -1.27 15.26
N SER A 32 12.30 -2.11 14.91
CA SER A 32 11.85 -2.21 13.52
C SER A 32 10.35 -2.02 13.43
N LEU A 33 9.91 -1.52 12.27
CA LEU A 33 8.51 -1.29 12.01
C LEU A 33 8.26 -1.75 10.58
N THR A 34 7.32 -2.67 10.41
CA THR A 34 6.98 -3.18 9.09
C THR A 34 5.60 -2.69 8.68
N LEU A 35 5.53 -2.10 7.48
CA LEU A 35 4.28 -1.61 6.93
C LEU A 35 4.01 -2.33 5.62
N SER A 36 2.77 -2.67 5.38
CA SER A 36 2.40 -3.45 4.21
C SER A 36 1.20 -2.87 3.50
N LEU A 37 1.14 -3.07 2.20
CA LEU A 37 -0.01 -2.74 1.38
C LEU A 37 -0.56 -4.05 0.84
N TRP A 38 -1.76 -4.42 1.29
CA TRP A 38 -2.47 -5.60 0.83
C TRP A 38 -3.62 -5.17 -0.05
N VAL A 39 -3.82 -5.86 -1.13
CA VAL A 39 -4.91 -5.55 -2.05
C VAL A 39 -5.75 -6.81 -2.23
N GLU A 40 -7.06 -6.67 -2.08
CA GLU A 40 -7.97 -7.78 -2.28
C GLU A 40 -8.24 -7.93 -3.78
N ASP A 41 -8.09 -9.15 -4.28
CA ASP A 41 -8.35 -9.42 -5.69
C ASP A 41 -9.84 -9.72 -5.92
N LEU A 42 -10.18 -10.06 -7.17
CA LEU A 42 -11.57 -10.30 -7.53
C LEU A 42 -12.14 -11.55 -6.86
N ASP A 43 -11.28 -12.45 -6.41
CA ASP A 43 -11.71 -13.68 -5.75
C ASP A 43 -11.81 -13.48 -4.23
N GLY A 44 -11.55 -12.30 -3.74
CA GLY A 44 -11.60 -12.00 -2.31
C GLY A 44 -10.34 -12.36 -1.55
N GLU A 45 -9.28 -12.71 -2.24
CA GLU A 45 -8.02 -13.03 -1.60
C GLU A 45 -7.13 -11.80 -1.51
N ASP A 46 -6.45 -11.65 -0.36
CA ASP A 46 -5.53 -10.55 -0.17
C ASP A 46 -4.17 -10.89 -0.75
N THR A 47 -3.63 -10.00 -1.53
CA THR A 47 -2.29 -10.15 -2.10
C THR A 47 -1.40 -9.04 -1.58
N LEU A 48 -0.21 -9.40 -1.12
CA LEU A 48 0.76 -8.42 -0.66
C LEU A 48 1.36 -7.71 -1.87
N MET A 49 1.13 -6.42 -1.95
CA MET A 49 1.62 -5.63 -3.08
C MET A 49 2.93 -4.92 -2.76
N ARG A 50 3.15 -4.57 -1.52
CA ARG A 50 4.36 -3.90 -1.10
C ARG A 50 4.57 -4.03 0.39
N GLN A 51 5.84 -4.19 0.80
CA GLN A 51 6.16 -4.20 2.21
C GLN A 51 7.42 -3.37 2.43
N ILE A 52 7.39 -2.50 3.40
CA ILE A 52 8.52 -1.63 3.74
C ILE A 52 8.86 -1.87 5.19
N ILE A 53 10.14 -2.13 5.45
CA ILE A 53 10.64 -2.37 6.80
C ILE A 53 11.56 -1.22 7.16
N ILE A 54 11.30 -0.58 8.29
CA ILE A 54 12.07 0.55 8.77
C ILE A 54 12.77 0.14 10.05
N VAL A 55 14.08 0.34 10.10
CA VAL A 55 14.89 -0.03 11.23
C VAL A 55 15.56 1.21 11.80
N LYS A 56 15.47 1.37 13.12
CA LYS A 56 16.17 2.44 13.80
C LYS A 56 17.50 1.87 14.27
N ASP A 57 18.57 2.23 13.56
CA ASP A 57 19.91 1.69 13.82
C ASP A 57 20.57 2.36 15.02
N SER A 58 20.29 3.64 15.22
CA SER A 58 20.80 4.41 16.34
C SER A 58 19.83 5.57 16.59
N PRO A 59 20.03 6.38 17.64
CA PRO A 59 19.13 7.52 17.87
C PRO A 59 19.03 8.49 16.70
N THR A 60 20.00 8.47 15.78
CA THR A 60 20.04 9.43 14.68
C THR A 60 20.05 8.77 13.31
N ASP A 61 20.17 7.46 13.22
CA ASP A 61 20.28 6.76 11.93
C ASP A 61 19.22 5.71 11.72
N TYR A 62 18.68 5.68 10.53
CA TYR A 62 17.59 4.79 10.15
C TYR A 62 17.90 4.11 8.83
N SER A 63 17.40 2.91 8.66
CA SER A 63 17.52 2.15 7.41
C SER A 63 16.12 1.77 6.94
N VAL A 64 15.90 1.80 5.64
CA VAL A 64 14.63 1.40 5.04
C VAL A 64 14.89 0.28 4.05
N TYR A 65 14.13 -0.78 4.17
CA TYR A 65 14.20 -1.94 3.29
C TYR A 65 12.87 -2.09 2.56
N ASP A 66 12.94 -2.48 1.31
CA ASP A 66 11.76 -2.63 0.47
C ASP A 66 11.68 -4.07 -0.02
N MET A 67 10.54 -4.69 0.13
CA MET A 67 10.28 -6.02 -0.40
C MET A 67 9.13 -5.89 -1.37
N ASP A 68 9.41 -6.03 -2.66
CA ASP A 68 8.41 -5.85 -3.69
C ASP A 68 7.94 -7.18 -4.31
N ASP A 69 8.45 -8.31 -3.86
CA ASP A 69 8.07 -9.61 -4.38
C ASP A 69 7.91 -10.60 -3.22
N GLU A 70 6.67 -11.01 -2.98
CA GLU A 70 6.37 -11.96 -1.92
C GLU A 70 6.97 -13.34 -2.17
N GLU A 71 7.06 -13.77 -3.43
CA GLU A 71 7.59 -15.09 -3.75
C GLU A 71 9.06 -15.25 -3.46
N THR A 72 9.87 -14.26 -3.82
CA THR A 72 11.30 -14.33 -3.58
C THR A 72 11.66 -13.92 -2.17
N GLN A 73 10.83 -13.09 -1.55
CA GLN A 73 11.07 -12.53 -0.22
C GLN A 73 12.42 -11.80 -0.13
N GLU A 74 12.90 -11.31 -1.25
CA GLU A 74 14.13 -10.53 -1.26
C GLU A 74 13.86 -9.13 -0.75
N VAL A 75 14.72 -8.66 0.14
CA VAL A 75 14.59 -7.36 0.77
C VAL A 75 15.79 -6.53 0.41
N ASP A 76 15.56 -5.38 -0.20
CA ASP A 76 16.64 -4.49 -0.62
C ASP A 76 16.74 -3.29 0.29
N LEU A 77 17.95 -2.92 0.68
CA LEU A 77 18.18 -1.70 1.42
C LEU A 77 18.05 -0.53 0.44
N VAL A 78 17.08 0.33 0.67
CA VAL A 78 16.79 1.42 -0.27
C VAL A 78 17.08 2.82 0.29
N PHE A 79 17.31 2.92 1.58
CA PHE A 79 17.65 4.19 2.20
C PHE A 79 18.41 3.98 3.51
N GLU A 80 19.41 4.84 3.77
CA GLU A 80 20.07 4.93 5.05
C GLU A 80 20.29 6.41 5.34
N GLY A 81 20.03 6.87 6.52
CA GLY A 81 20.26 8.26 6.87
C GLY A 81 19.45 8.72 8.07
N GLY A 82 19.34 10.04 8.18
CA GLY A 82 18.64 10.67 9.30
C GLY A 82 17.13 10.66 9.14
N PHE A 83 16.45 10.97 10.22
CA PHE A 83 14.99 10.86 10.28
C PHE A 83 14.28 11.76 9.27
N ALA A 84 14.65 13.03 9.20
CA ALA A 84 13.98 13.96 8.29
C ALA A 84 14.09 13.54 6.83
N ASN A 85 15.28 13.12 6.41
CA ASN A 85 15.50 12.65 5.05
C ASN A 85 14.75 11.35 4.80
N MET A 86 14.67 10.49 5.80
CA MET A 86 13.90 9.26 5.71
C MET A 86 12.42 9.57 5.48
N ILE A 87 11.86 10.51 6.23
CA ILE A 87 10.45 10.88 6.08
C ILE A 87 10.18 11.42 4.67
N GLN A 88 11.09 12.22 4.12
CA GLN A 88 10.96 12.71 2.75
C GLN A 88 10.97 11.56 1.74
N TYR A 89 11.86 10.60 1.96
CA TYR A 89 11.96 9.43 1.09
C TYR A 89 10.68 8.60 1.15
N LEU A 90 10.16 8.33 2.36
CA LEU A 90 8.93 7.55 2.54
C LEU A 90 7.73 8.27 1.92
N SER A 91 7.66 9.58 2.06
CA SER A 91 6.59 10.38 1.45
C SER A 91 6.63 10.29 -0.08
N SER A 92 7.82 10.22 -0.67
CA SER A 92 7.97 10.05 -2.11
C SER A 92 7.41 8.70 -2.56
N ILE A 93 7.72 7.63 -1.83
CA ILE A 93 7.19 6.30 -2.13
C ILE A 93 5.67 6.32 -2.03
N ASN A 94 5.15 6.92 -0.98
CA ASN A 94 3.71 6.98 -0.76
C ASN A 94 3.00 7.72 -1.89
N ASN A 95 3.58 8.81 -2.36
CA ASN A 95 2.99 9.58 -3.46
C ASN A 95 2.97 8.78 -4.76
N VAL A 96 4.01 8.01 -5.04
CA VAL A 96 4.05 7.14 -6.21
C VAL A 96 2.97 6.08 -6.11
N LEU A 97 2.85 5.42 -4.94
CA LEU A 97 1.83 4.41 -4.73
C LEU A 97 0.43 4.99 -4.88
N LEU A 98 0.21 6.16 -4.31
CA LEU A 98 -1.08 6.84 -4.40
C LEU A 98 -1.46 7.08 -5.86
N GLY A 99 -0.52 7.57 -6.66
CA GLY A 99 -0.75 7.81 -8.08
C GLY A 99 -1.03 6.55 -8.87
N VAL A 100 -0.25 5.49 -8.62
CA VAL A 100 -0.43 4.20 -9.28
C VAL A 100 -1.81 3.62 -8.99
N TYR A 101 -2.20 3.59 -7.72
CA TYR A 101 -3.49 3.00 -7.35
C TYR A 101 -4.67 3.86 -7.79
N ALA A 102 -4.52 5.18 -7.80
CA ALA A 102 -5.56 6.05 -8.32
C ALA A 102 -5.77 5.79 -9.82
N SER A 103 -4.68 5.59 -10.57
CA SER A 103 -4.76 5.28 -11.99
C SER A 103 -5.41 3.92 -12.24
N HIS A 104 -5.08 2.93 -11.43
CA HIS A 104 -5.70 1.61 -11.56
C HIS A 104 -7.20 1.67 -11.26
N PHE A 105 -7.58 2.43 -10.26
CA PHE A 105 -8.99 2.59 -9.92
C PHE A 105 -9.75 3.26 -11.07
N GLU A 106 -9.19 4.29 -11.65
CA GLU A 106 -9.80 5.00 -12.77
C GLU A 106 -9.98 4.09 -13.96
N GLN A 107 -8.94 3.32 -14.29
CA GLN A 107 -8.99 2.40 -15.41
C GLN A 107 -10.03 1.30 -15.20
N ALA A 108 -10.07 0.72 -14.03
CA ALA A 108 -11.03 -0.31 -13.70
C ALA A 108 -12.47 0.22 -13.80
N THR A 109 -12.68 1.43 -13.32
CA THR A 109 -14.00 2.07 -13.40
C THR A 109 -14.41 2.30 -14.85
N PHE A 110 -13.46 2.76 -15.67
CA PHE A 110 -13.72 3.03 -17.07
C PHE A 110 -14.06 1.74 -17.81
N GLU A 111 -13.34 0.67 -17.56
CA GLU A 111 -13.60 -0.62 -18.16
C GLU A 111 -14.97 -1.16 -17.76
N MET A 112 -15.35 -1.02 -16.52
CA MET A 112 -16.65 -1.45 -16.02
C MET A 112 -17.76 -0.69 -16.72
N LEU A 113 -17.61 0.63 -16.85
CA LEU A 113 -18.61 1.45 -17.53
C LEU A 113 -18.75 1.06 -19.01
N ASN A 114 -17.64 0.72 -19.64
CA ASN A 114 -17.68 0.26 -21.03
C ASN A 114 -18.41 -1.06 -21.16
N LYS A 115 -18.20 -1.98 -20.22
CA LYS A 115 -18.89 -3.28 -20.25
C LYS A 115 -20.39 -3.10 -20.05
N ILE A 116 -20.78 -2.24 -19.14
CA ILE A 116 -22.18 -1.95 -18.89
C ILE A 116 -22.80 -1.35 -20.15
N ARG A 117 -22.10 -0.43 -20.78
CA ARG A 117 -22.60 0.24 -21.98
C ARG A 117 -22.78 -0.73 -23.13
N LYS A 118 -21.92 -1.75 -23.22
CA LYS A 118 -22.03 -2.75 -24.27
C LYS A 118 -22.97 -3.89 -23.92
N GLY A 119 -23.55 -3.88 -22.71
CA GLY A 119 -24.43 -4.95 -22.30
C GLY A 119 -23.76 -6.20 -21.81
N GLU A 120 -22.44 -6.16 -21.61
CA GLU A 120 -21.71 -7.33 -21.13
C GLU A 120 -21.89 -7.58 -19.65
N VAL A 121 -22.21 -6.53 -18.91
CA VAL A 121 -22.46 -6.65 -17.46
C VAL A 121 -23.81 -5.99 -17.22
N VAL A 122 -24.75 -6.74 -16.64
CA VAL A 122 -26.08 -6.21 -16.38
C VAL A 122 -26.28 -6.16 -14.89
N SER A 123 -26.60 -4.98 -14.34
CA SER A 123 -26.86 -4.87 -12.92
C SER A 123 -28.29 -5.37 -12.69
N PRO A 124 -28.60 -5.84 -11.48
CA PRO A 124 -29.94 -6.32 -11.16
C PRO A 124 -31.04 -5.31 -11.48
N LYS A 125 -30.76 -4.05 -11.26
CA LYS A 125 -31.77 -3.05 -11.49
C LYS A 125 -32.06 -2.90 -12.97
N GLU A 126 -31.02 -2.95 -13.77
CA GLU A 126 -31.23 -2.77 -15.19
C GLU A 126 -31.92 -3.93 -15.81
N SER A 127 -31.70 -5.11 -15.29
CA SER A 127 -32.32 -6.27 -15.85
C SER A 127 -33.82 -6.22 -15.67
N GLU A 128 -34.29 -5.55 -14.62
CA GLU A 128 -35.67 -5.48 -14.40
C GLU A 128 -36.29 -4.45 -15.26
N ASP A 129 -35.65 -3.42 -15.48
CA ASP A 129 -36.19 -2.33 -16.16
C ASP A 129 -36.16 -2.54 -17.62
N GLY A 130 -35.55 -3.54 -18.04
CA GLY A 130 -35.57 -3.80 -19.45
C GLY A 130 -34.99 -2.70 -20.25
N GLY A 131 -34.33 -1.96 -19.73
CA GLY A 131 -33.70 -1.02 -20.47
C GLY A 131 -34.13 0.34 -20.30
N GLY A 132 -35.11 0.48 -19.60
CA GLY A 132 -35.59 1.76 -19.54
C GLY A 132 -34.61 2.74 -19.11
N MET A 133 -33.80 2.31 -18.32
CA MET A 133 -33.10 3.21 -17.87
C MET A 133 -31.95 3.45 -18.41
N ARG A 134 -31.69 2.92 -19.30
CA ARG A 134 -30.59 3.14 -19.68
C ARG A 134 -30.50 4.17 -20.35
N ALA A 135 -31.16 4.66 -20.37
CA ALA A 135 -30.91 5.77 -21.17
C ALA A 135 -29.53 5.96 -21.43
#